data_d6e6debdd8df2c84ac0592fe43c751c6
#
_entry.id   d6e6debdd8df2c84ac0592fe43c751c6
#
_cell.length_a   1.000
_cell.length_b   1.000
_cell.length_c   1.000
_cell.angle_alpha   90.00
_cell.angle_beta   90.00
_cell.angle_gamma   90.00
#
_symmetry.space_group_name_H-M   'P 1'
#
loop_
_entity.id
_entity.type
_entity.pdbx_description
1 polymer ?
#
loop_
_entity_poly.entity_id
_entity_poly.type
_entity_poly.pdbx_seq_one_letter_code
_entity_poly.pdbx_strand_id
1 'polypeptide(L)'
;HRRRHSFPTRRSSDLSSLLKYFKGDAPKVAKSLWAGTLIALVIYVLWQIAIQGNLPRNEFAPVIAADGQVSVLIETLSKFVQTGSMAAILSFFSYMAIATSFLGVTLGLFDYIADIFKWDDGFAGRTKTAAVTFLPPLVSCLLFPTGFVTAIGYVGLVATVWTCSLPSLLLLRSRQKFGKGKNYTVYGGAWLIYWVNLFGFLNVLAWVFNKLELVPVFKG
;
A
#
# COMPACT_ATOMS: atom_id res chain seq x y z
N HIS A 1 -44.25 0.18 20.10
CA HIS A 1 -43.10 -0.45 19.40
C HIS A 1 -42.17 0.60 18.84
N ARG A 2 -41.18 1.06 19.63
CA ARG A 2 -40.02 1.85 19.17
C ARG A 2 -39.13 0.93 18.38
N ARG A 3 -39.12 0.98 17.06
CA ARG A 3 -38.06 0.41 16.23
C ARG A 3 -36.77 1.17 16.56
N ARG A 4 -35.89 0.54 17.34
CA ARG A 4 -34.51 0.98 17.46
C ARG A 4 -33.88 0.76 16.07
N HIS A 5 -33.65 1.83 15.34
CA HIS A 5 -32.73 1.81 14.20
C HIS A 5 -31.37 1.51 14.79
N SER A 6 -30.96 0.26 14.75
CA SER A 6 -29.59 -0.14 14.95
C SER A 6 -28.79 0.43 13.78
N PHE A 7 -28.00 1.47 14.05
CA PHE A 7 -26.98 1.90 13.13
C PHE A 7 -26.09 0.69 12.80
N PRO A 8 -25.81 0.41 11.52
CA PRO A 8 -24.90 -0.66 11.16
C PRO A 8 -23.53 -0.33 11.75
N THR A 9 -23.04 -1.21 12.60
CA THR A 9 -21.70 -1.16 13.15
C THR A 9 -20.70 -0.95 12.02
N ARG A 10 -19.93 0.14 12.06
CA ARG A 10 -18.83 0.47 11.15
C ARG A 10 -17.67 -0.52 11.34
N ARG A 11 -17.82 -1.73 10.87
CA ARG A 11 -16.73 -2.70 10.75
C ARG A 11 -16.64 -3.11 9.29
N SER A 12 -16.06 -2.26 8.47
CA SER A 12 -15.83 -2.68 7.11
C SER A 12 -14.39 -2.35 6.71
N SER A 13 -13.60 -3.39 6.51
CA SER A 13 -12.45 -3.30 5.61
C SER A 13 -12.93 -2.77 4.26
N ASP A 14 -12.06 -2.11 3.48
CA ASP A 14 -12.42 -1.56 2.16
C ASP A 14 -13.11 -2.59 1.26
N LEU A 15 -12.73 -3.86 1.38
CA LEU A 15 -13.38 -4.97 0.67
C LEU A 15 -14.84 -5.17 1.09
N SER A 16 -15.16 -5.02 2.37
CA SER A 16 -16.55 -5.14 2.84
C SER A 16 -17.41 -3.93 2.42
N SER A 17 -16.79 -2.76 2.28
CA SER A 17 -17.42 -1.56 1.74
C SER A 17 -17.74 -1.73 0.26
N LEU A 18 -16.82 -2.26 -0.55
CA LEU A 18 -17.05 -2.61 -1.95
C LEU A 18 -18.15 -3.65 -2.12
N LEU A 19 -18.13 -4.70 -1.29
CA LEU A 19 -19.19 -5.73 -1.33
C LEU A 19 -20.56 -5.16 -0.98
N LYS A 20 -20.63 -4.24 -0.04
CA LYS A 20 -21.85 -3.49 0.30
C LYS A 20 -22.31 -2.60 -0.86
N TYR A 21 -21.38 -1.85 -1.47
CA TYR A 21 -21.66 -0.98 -2.61
C TYR A 21 -22.26 -1.77 -3.78
N PHE A 22 -21.68 -2.93 -4.11
CA PHE A 22 -22.17 -3.82 -5.16
C PHE A 22 -23.28 -4.77 -4.70
N LYS A 23 -23.90 -4.54 -3.54
CA LYS A 23 -25.03 -5.32 -3.00
C LYS A 23 -24.77 -6.84 -2.96
N GLY A 24 -23.54 -7.24 -2.68
CA GLY A 24 -23.13 -8.64 -2.61
C GLY A 24 -22.77 -9.29 -3.94
N ASP A 25 -22.70 -8.54 -5.05
CA ASP A 25 -22.31 -9.04 -6.37
C ASP A 25 -20.78 -9.25 -6.42
N ALA A 26 -20.34 -10.43 -6.00
CA ALA A 26 -18.92 -10.79 -5.94
C ALA A 26 -18.18 -10.70 -7.29
N PRO A 27 -18.77 -11.09 -8.45
CA PRO A 27 -18.17 -10.87 -9.77
C PRO A 27 -17.86 -9.40 -10.06
N LYS A 28 -18.76 -8.46 -9.71
CA LYS A 28 -18.50 -7.01 -9.91
C LYS A 28 -17.37 -6.52 -9.01
N VAL A 29 -17.37 -6.95 -7.76
CA VAL A 29 -16.26 -6.64 -6.83
C VAL A 29 -14.92 -7.13 -7.39
N ALA A 30 -14.87 -8.38 -7.87
CA ALA A 30 -13.68 -8.95 -8.47
C ALA A 30 -13.21 -8.16 -9.70
N LYS A 31 -14.13 -7.80 -10.61
CA LYS A 31 -13.78 -6.98 -11.78
C LYS A 31 -13.23 -5.61 -11.40
N SER A 32 -13.81 -4.94 -10.40
CA SER A 32 -13.32 -3.65 -9.91
C SER A 32 -11.91 -3.75 -9.31
N LEU A 33 -11.65 -4.81 -8.52
CA LEU A 33 -10.33 -5.05 -7.96
C LEU A 33 -9.30 -5.35 -9.05
N TRP A 34 -9.64 -6.19 -10.02
CA TRP A 34 -8.78 -6.49 -11.17
C TRP A 34 -8.48 -5.24 -11.99
N ALA A 35 -9.48 -4.44 -12.31
CA ALA A 35 -9.30 -3.21 -13.07
C ALA A 35 -8.39 -2.23 -12.32
N GLY A 36 -8.64 -1.99 -11.03
CA GLY A 36 -7.83 -1.09 -10.22
C GLY A 36 -6.37 -1.56 -10.12
N THR A 37 -6.16 -2.85 -9.87
CA THR A 37 -4.81 -3.42 -9.79
C THR A 37 -4.07 -3.37 -11.13
N LEU A 38 -4.76 -3.63 -12.23
CA LEU A 38 -4.16 -3.56 -13.57
C LEU A 38 -3.77 -2.14 -13.96
N ILE A 39 -4.63 -1.15 -13.66
CA ILE A 39 -4.32 0.26 -13.89
C ILE A 39 -3.08 0.67 -13.08
N ALA A 40 -3.03 0.30 -11.81
CA ALA A 40 -1.87 0.59 -10.96
C ALA A 40 -0.59 -0.07 -11.51
N LEU A 41 -0.67 -1.34 -11.94
CA LEU A 41 0.46 -2.06 -12.54
C LEU A 41 0.96 -1.35 -13.79
N VAL A 42 0.07 -0.95 -14.69
CA VAL A 42 0.43 -0.23 -15.92
C VAL A 42 1.15 1.09 -15.57
N ILE A 43 0.63 1.84 -14.63
CA ILE A 43 1.25 3.10 -14.18
C ILE A 43 2.65 2.84 -13.60
N TYR A 44 2.82 1.82 -12.77
CA TYR A 44 4.13 1.48 -12.21
C TYR A 44 5.14 1.05 -13.28
N VAL A 45 4.72 0.24 -14.25
CA VAL A 45 5.58 -0.17 -15.36
C VAL A 45 5.99 1.03 -16.22
N LEU A 46 5.05 1.90 -16.55
CA LEU A 46 5.34 3.13 -17.30
C LEU A 46 6.30 4.05 -16.55
N TRP A 47 6.09 4.23 -15.23
CA TRP A 47 7.00 4.98 -14.38
C TRP A 47 8.40 4.37 -14.38
N GLN A 48 8.51 3.07 -14.22
CA GLN A 48 9.78 2.36 -14.20
C GLN A 48 10.55 2.51 -15.54
N ILE A 49 9.84 2.36 -16.66
CA ILE A 49 10.40 2.56 -17.99
C ILE A 49 10.84 4.03 -18.16
N ALA A 50 10.03 4.97 -17.72
CA ALA A 50 10.35 6.40 -17.82
C ALA A 50 11.61 6.76 -17.02
N ILE A 51 11.74 6.28 -15.80
CA ILE A 51 12.93 6.58 -14.96
C ILE A 51 14.17 5.85 -15.48
N GLN A 52 14.11 4.53 -15.65
CA GLN A 52 15.27 3.73 -16.05
C GLN A 52 15.69 3.95 -17.50
N GLY A 53 14.74 4.34 -18.37
CA GLY A 53 15.03 4.66 -19.77
C GLY A 53 15.70 6.02 -19.98
N ASN A 54 15.53 6.96 -19.05
CA ASN A 54 16.06 8.32 -19.18
C ASN A 54 17.25 8.60 -18.25
N LEU A 55 17.45 7.81 -17.20
CA LEU A 55 18.54 8.03 -16.23
C LEU A 55 19.59 6.91 -16.36
N PRO A 56 20.82 7.21 -16.78
CA PRO A 56 21.92 6.26 -16.80
C PRO A 56 22.21 5.70 -15.41
N ARG A 57 22.65 4.45 -15.34
CA ARG A 57 22.81 3.74 -14.06
C ARG A 57 23.80 4.41 -13.11
N ASN A 58 24.87 5.00 -13.61
CA ASN A 58 25.87 5.73 -12.84
C ASN A 58 25.31 7.01 -12.18
N GLU A 59 24.26 7.57 -12.74
CA GLU A 59 23.63 8.80 -12.22
C GLU A 59 22.65 8.53 -11.05
N PHE A 60 22.44 7.28 -10.69
CA PHE A 60 21.71 6.94 -9.48
C PHE A 60 22.55 7.09 -8.21
N ALA A 61 23.86 7.26 -8.29
CA ALA A 61 24.72 7.41 -7.13
C ALA A 61 24.27 8.52 -6.15
N PRO A 62 23.93 9.75 -6.59
CA PRO A 62 23.41 10.78 -5.69
C PRO A 62 22.09 10.40 -5.01
N VAL A 63 21.23 9.68 -5.73
CA VAL A 63 19.92 9.22 -5.21
C VAL A 63 20.14 8.15 -4.12
N ILE A 64 21.08 7.25 -4.35
CA ILE A 64 21.46 6.21 -3.38
C ILE A 64 22.09 6.86 -2.14
N ALA A 65 22.99 7.81 -2.32
CA ALA A 65 23.63 8.55 -1.22
C ALA A 65 22.62 9.37 -0.38
N ALA A 66 21.51 9.76 -0.98
CA ALA A 66 20.40 10.44 -0.31
C ALA A 66 19.30 9.49 0.18
N ASP A 67 19.62 8.21 0.43
CA ASP A 67 18.67 7.20 0.90
C ASP A 67 17.40 7.07 0.03
N GLY A 68 17.52 7.28 -1.28
CA GLY A 68 16.40 7.15 -2.22
C GLY A 68 15.37 8.28 -2.14
N GLN A 69 15.74 9.47 -1.69
CA GLN A 69 14.82 10.60 -1.63
C GLN A 69 14.30 10.99 -3.01
N VAL A 70 12.98 11.08 -3.14
CA VAL A 70 12.29 11.38 -4.42
C VAL A 70 12.68 12.75 -4.95
N SER A 71 12.93 13.75 -4.10
CA SER A 71 13.37 15.08 -4.49
C SER A 71 14.72 15.05 -5.24
N VAL A 72 15.68 14.26 -4.73
CA VAL A 72 16.99 14.08 -5.36
C VAL A 72 16.87 13.32 -6.67
N LEU A 73 15.99 12.32 -6.76
CA LEU A 73 15.70 11.62 -8.00
C LEU A 73 15.15 12.58 -9.07
N ILE A 74 14.18 13.43 -8.70
CA ILE A 74 13.60 14.43 -9.62
C ILE A 74 14.64 15.45 -10.07
N GLU A 75 15.48 15.94 -9.16
CA GLU A 75 16.56 16.85 -9.47
C GLU A 75 17.57 16.21 -10.44
N THR A 76 17.99 14.99 -10.17
CA THR A 76 18.91 14.25 -11.03
C THR A 76 18.30 14.03 -12.41
N LEU A 77 17.05 13.58 -12.47
CA LEU A 77 16.34 13.35 -13.73
C LEU A 77 16.16 14.65 -14.53
N SER A 78 15.89 15.78 -13.88
CA SER A 78 15.70 17.07 -14.54
C SER A 78 16.95 17.61 -15.21
N LYS A 79 18.14 17.19 -14.78
CA LYS A 79 19.43 17.53 -15.44
C LYS A 79 19.58 16.83 -16.80
N PHE A 80 18.98 15.65 -16.96
CA PHE A 80 19.02 14.88 -18.20
C PHE A 80 17.90 15.27 -19.17
N VAL A 81 16.73 15.57 -18.64
CA VAL A 81 15.59 16.01 -19.45
C VAL A 81 15.59 17.53 -19.51
N GLN A 82 16.25 18.10 -20.53
CA GLN A 82 16.51 19.54 -20.70
C GLN A 82 15.24 20.41 -20.90
N THR A 83 14.09 19.95 -20.53
CA THR A 83 12.81 20.67 -20.65
C THR A 83 12.42 21.22 -19.28
N GLY A 84 12.52 22.53 -19.08
CA GLY A 84 12.23 23.19 -17.80
C GLY A 84 10.83 22.90 -17.21
N SER A 85 9.86 22.55 -18.05
CA SER A 85 8.52 22.12 -17.64
C SER A 85 8.47 20.70 -17.04
N MET A 86 9.41 19.81 -17.36
CA MET A 86 9.39 18.43 -16.92
C MET A 86 9.59 18.30 -15.41
N ALA A 87 10.54 19.06 -14.84
CA ALA A 87 10.77 19.08 -13.40
C ALA A 87 9.51 19.52 -12.63
N ALA A 88 8.80 20.53 -13.13
CA ALA A 88 7.56 21.01 -12.54
C ALA A 88 6.46 19.94 -12.60
N ILE A 89 6.29 19.26 -13.74
CA ILE A 89 5.30 18.19 -13.91
C ILE A 89 5.61 17.02 -12.99
N LEU A 90 6.86 16.57 -12.93
CA LEU A 90 7.27 15.46 -12.05
C LEU A 90 7.10 15.81 -10.57
N SER A 91 7.44 17.04 -10.17
CA SER A 91 7.23 17.51 -8.80
C SER A 91 5.74 17.56 -8.46
N PHE A 92 4.91 18.12 -9.33
CA PHE A 92 3.47 18.16 -9.14
C PHE A 92 2.88 16.75 -9.02
N PHE A 93 3.27 15.83 -9.92
CA PHE A 93 2.85 14.43 -9.86
C PHE A 93 3.24 13.78 -8.53
N SER A 94 4.48 13.99 -8.08
CA SER A 94 4.98 13.42 -6.83
C SER A 94 4.20 13.97 -5.62
N TYR A 95 3.94 15.27 -5.56
CA TYR A 95 3.14 15.85 -4.48
C TYR A 95 1.70 15.33 -4.49
N MET A 96 1.09 15.17 -5.66
CA MET A 96 -0.25 14.59 -5.77
C MET A 96 -0.28 13.12 -5.35
N ALA A 97 0.71 12.34 -5.75
CA ALA A 97 0.83 10.93 -5.36
C ALA A 97 1.00 10.78 -3.84
N ILE A 98 1.85 11.60 -3.22
CA ILE A 98 2.03 11.63 -1.77
C ILE A 98 0.74 12.04 -1.06
N ALA A 99 0.10 13.11 -1.51
CA ALA A 99 -1.13 13.62 -0.90
C ALA A 99 -2.27 12.61 -0.97
N THR A 100 -2.49 11.97 -2.12
CA THR A 100 -3.54 10.96 -2.28
C THR A 100 -3.27 9.71 -1.45
N SER A 101 -2.03 9.25 -1.39
CA SER A 101 -1.62 8.12 -0.55
C SER A 101 -1.80 8.44 0.94
N PHE A 102 -1.38 9.63 1.35
CA PHE A 102 -1.55 10.11 2.73
C PHE A 102 -3.01 10.14 3.13
N LEU A 103 -3.88 10.73 2.30
CA LEU A 103 -5.31 10.81 2.58
C LEU A 103 -5.94 9.40 2.66
N GLY A 104 -5.60 8.51 1.74
CA GLY A 104 -6.15 7.14 1.72
C GLY A 104 -5.77 6.34 2.98
N VAL A 105 -4.49 6.34 3.34
CA VAL A 105 -4.00 5.63 4.53
C VAL A 105 -4.53 6.27 5.81
N THR A 106 -4.54 7.60 5.88
CA THR A 106 -4.97 8.34 7.06
C THR A 106 -6.44 8.12 7.38
N LEU A 107 -7.32 8.15 6.36
CA LEU A 107 -8.74 7.89 6.58
C LEU A 107 -8.97 6.49 7.15
N GLY A 108 -8.32 5.47 6.59
CA GLY A 108 -8.43 4.11 7.10
C GLY A 108 -7.88 3.95 8.52
N LEU A 109 -6.73 4.55 8.80
CA LEU A 109 -6.10 4.52 10.12
C LEU A 109 -6.93 5.28 11.16
N PHE A 110 -7.48 6.43 10.80
CA PHE A 110 -8.33 7.24 11.66
C PHE A 110 -9.56 6.47 12.14
N ASP A 111 -10.29 5.86 11.21
CA ASP A 111 -11.46 5.04 11.56
C ASP A 111 -11.05 3.82 12.41
N TYR A 112 -9.93 3.17 12.08
CA TYR A 112 -9.41 2.04 12.82
C TYR A 112 -9.04 2.38 14.27
N ILE A 113 -8.38 3.52 14.50
CA ILE A 113 -8.02 4.01 15.84
C ILE A 113 -9.28 4.36 16.64
N ALA A 114 -10.24 5.04 16.05
CA ALA A 114 -11.51 5.35 16.68
C ALA A 114 -12.25 4.06 17.13
N ASP A 115 -12.24 3.03 16.28
CA ASP A 115 -12.86 1.74 16.59
C ASP A 115 -12.14 0.96 17.71
N ILE A 116 -10.80 0.97 17.73
CA ILE A 116 -10.02 0.30 18.79
C ILE A 116 -10.31 0.92 20.15
N PHE A 117 -10.24 2.24 20.23
CA PHE A 117 -10.42 2.95 21.51
C PHE A 117 -11.89 3.22 21.82
N LYS A 118 -12.81 2.83 20.91
CA LYS A 118 -14.27 3.02 21.06
C LYS A 118 -14.64 4.48 21.36
N TRP A 119 -13.89 5.41 20.76
CA TRP A 119 -14.19 6.83 20.89
C TRP A 119 -15.42 7.17 20.04
N ASP A 120 -16.21 8.10 20.57
CA ASP A 120 -17.43 8.59 19.92
C ASP A 120 -17.09 9.52 18.73
N ASP A 121 -18.07 9.74 17.85
CA ASP A 121 -17.95 10.64 16.70
C ASP A 121 -18.07 12.15 17.12
N GLY A 122 -18.14 12.45 18.42
CA GLY A 122 -18.16 13.80 18.94
C GLY A 122 -16.83 14.54 18.76
N PHE A 123 -16.83 15.84 18.95
CA PHE A 123 -15.64 16.68 18.76
C PHE A 123 -14.44 16.19 19.61
N ALA A 124 -14.69 15.84 20.87
CA ALA A 124 -13.64 15.35 21.77
C ALA A 124 -13.07 13.98 21.32
N GLY A 125 -13.94 13.05 20.88
CA GLY A 125 -13.51 11.74 20.37
C GLY A 125 -12.69 11.89 19.08
N ARG A 126 -13.14 12.71 18.13
CA ARG A 126 -12.41 12.99 16.88
C ARG A 126 -11.07 13.67 17.13
N THR A 127 -10.99 14.60 18.07
CA THR A 127 -9.71 15.27 18.43
C THR A 127 -8.72 14.27 19.02
N LYS A 128 -9.16 13.38 19.90
CA LYS A 128 -8.31 12.30 20.45
C LYS A 128 -7.82 11.36 19.34
N THR A 129 -8.73 10.94 18.47
CA THR A 129 -8.37 10.11 17.31
C THR A 129 -7.35 10.81 16.42
N ALA A 130 -7.55 12.10 16.12
CA ALA A 130 -6.60 12.89 15.33
C ALA A 130 -5.24 12.96 16.01
N ALA A 131 -5.18 13.23 17.30
CA ALA A 131 -3.93 13.29 18.05
C ALA A 131 -3.17 11.96 17.97
N VAL A 132 -3.81 10.84 18.22
CA VAL A 132 -3.15 9.52 18.17
C VAL A 132 -2.79 9.12 16.73
N THR A 133 -3.54 9.55 15.74
CA THR A 133 -3.26 9.25 14.33
C THR A 133 -2.09 10.08 13.79
N PHE A 134 -2.00 11.36 14.15
CA PHE A 134 -1.07 12.28 13.49
C PHE A 134 0.17 12.60 14.33
N LEU A 135 0.09 12.63 15.68
CA LEU A 135 1.25 12.98 16.50
C LEU A 135 2.41 11.99 16.39
N PRO A 136 2.21 10.65 16.43
CA PRO A 136 3.33 9.73 16.33
C PRO A 136 4.09 9.83 15.00
N PRO A 137 3.44 9.87 13.82
CA PRO A 137 4.14 10.10 12.56
C PRO A 137 4.84 11.45 12.49
N LEU A 138 4.22 12.51 13.02
CA LEU A 138 4.82 13.86 13.06
C LEU A 138 6.10 13.86 13.90
N VAL A 139 6.05 13.32 15.10
CA VAL A 139 7.23 13.21 15.98
C VAL A 139 8.31 12.36 15.33
N SER A 140 7.93 11.24 14.72
CA SER A 140 8.89 10.37 14.00
C SER A 140 9.56 11.09 12.84
N CYS A 141 8.83 11.90 12.08
CA CYS A 141 9.36 12.71 10.98
C CYS A 141 10.34 13.79 11.47
N LEU A 142 10.06 14.41 12.62
CA LEU A 142 10.94 15.42 13.21
C LEU A 142 12.24 14.83 13.78
N LEU A 143 12.15 13.62 14.36
CA LEU A 143 13.30 12.94 14.96
C LEU A 143 14.16 12.22 13.91
N PHE A 144 13.54 11.68 12.86
CA PHE A 144 14.19 10.86 11.84
C PHE A 144 13.75 11.28 10.43
N PRO A 145 14.17 12.45 9.94
CA PRO A 145 13.70 12.99 8.66
C PRO A 145 14.06 12.11 7.45
N THR A 146 15.15 11.33 7.52
CA THR A 146 15.58 10.38 6.47
C THR A 146 15.09 8.95 6.70
N GLY A 147 14.39 8.69 7.81
CA GLY A 147 13.95 7.34 8.19
C GLY A 147 12.81 6.75 7.34
N PHE A 148 12.20 7.53 6.46
CA PHE A 148 11.03 7.11 5.69
C PHE A 148 11.29 5.90 4.81
N VAL A 149 12.38 5.89 4.04
CA VAL A 149 12.70 4.78 3.11
C VAL A 149 13.00 3.50 3.87
N THR A 150 13.72 3.60 4.97
CA THR A 150 13.99 2.47 5.87
C THR A 150 12.69 1.94 6.48
N ALA A 151 11.83 2.82 6.98
CA ALA A 151 10.55 2.45 7.57
C ALA A 151 9.63 1.75 6.55
N ILE A 152 9.52 2.28 5.32
CA ILE A 152 8.69 1.68 4.27
C ILE A 152 9.21 0.30 3.84
N GLY A 153 10.53 0.05 3.91
CA GLY A 153 11.12 -1.26 3.69
C GLY A 153 10.63 -2.31 4.70
N TYR A 154 10.58 -1.98 5.99
CA TYR A 154 10.03 -2.86 7.03
C TYR A 154 8.52 -3.03 6.88
N VAL A 155 7.79 -1.95 6.59
CA VAL A 155 6.34 -2.00 6.33
C VAL A 155 6.05 -2.88 5.12
N GLY A 156 6.85 -2.79 4.04
CA GLY A 156 6.74 -3.65 2.87
C GLY A 156 6.89 -5.14 3.19
N LEU A 157 7.82 -5.49 4.08
CA LEU A 157 7.98 -6.86 4.57
C LEU A 157 6.71 -7.36 5.28
N VAL A 158 6.23 -6.60 6.26
CA VAL A 158 5.01 -6.93 7.03
C VAL A 158 3.81 -6.99 6.10
N ALA A 159 3.67 -6.02 5.18
CA ALA A 159 2.60 -5.99 4.20
C ALA A 159 2.63 -7.21 3.28
N THR A 160 3.80 -7.68 2.84
CA THR A 160 3.92 -8.88 2.01
C THR A 160 3.40 -10.12 2.74
N VAL A 161 3.79 -10.32 4.00
CA VAL A 161 3.27 -11.42 4.83
C VAL A 161 1.75 -11.29 4.99
N TRP A 162 1.27 -10.10 5.30
CA TRP A 162 -0.14 -9.83 5.52
C TRP A 162 -0.98 -10.05 4.26
N THR A 163 -0.55 -9.54 3.11
CA THR A 163 -1.32 -9.60 1.85
C THR A 163 -1.23 -10.95 1.14
N CYS A 164 -0.13 -11.68 1.28
CA CYS A 164 0.02 -12.99 0.64
C CYS A 164 -0.48 -14.14 1.52
N SER A 165 -0.08 -14.17 2.80
CA SER A 165 -0.34 -15.33 3.65
C SER A 165 -1.71 -15.30 4.29
N LEU A 166 -2.17 -14.16 4.81
CA LEU A 166 -3.45 -14.08 5.52
C LEU A 166 -4.66 -14.41 4.63
N PRO A 167 -4.84 -13.79 3.44
CA PRO A 167 -5.95 -14.14 2.54
C PRO A 167 -5.92 -15.61 2.10
N SER A 168 -4.71 -16.14 1.87
CA SER A 168 -4.50 -17.53 1.50
C SER A 168 -4.98 -18.49 2.59
N LEU A 169 -4.60 -18.24 3.84
CA LEU A 169 -5.03 -19.03 5.00
C LEU A 169 -6.52 -18.91 5.24
N LEU A 170 -7.08 -17.71 5.15
CA LEU A 170 -8.52 -17.48 5.28
C LEU A 170 -9.31 -18.24 4.20
N LEU A 171 -8.81 -18.24 2.97
CA LEU A 171 -9.43 -18.96 1.86
C LEU A 171 -9.39 -20.49 2.08
N LEU A 172 -8.26 -21.04 2.52
CA LEU A 172 -8.14 -22.46 2.85
C LEU A 172 -9.11 -22.86 3.98
N ARG A 173 -9.15 -22.08 5.07
CA ARG A 173 -10.06 -22.31 6.18
C ARG A 173 -11.53 -22.17 5.77
N SER A 174 -11.85 -21.19 4.94
CA SER A 174 -13.20 -21.01 4.42
C SER A 174 -13.63 -22.21 3.56
N ARG A 175 -12.76 -22.70 2.69
CA ARG A 175 -13.04 -23.90 1.87
C ARG A 175 -13.22 -25.17 2.70
N GLN A 176 -12.47 -25.32 3.79
CA GLN A 176 -12.62 -26.43 4.74
C GLN A 176 -13.95 -26.36 5.50
N LYS A 177 -14.34 -25.16 5.96
CA LYS A 177 -15.52 -24.98 6.80
C LYS A 177 -16.83 -24.96 6.02
N PHE A 178 -16.85 -24.36 4.83
CA PHE A 178 -18.08 -24.12 4.05
C PHE A 178 -18.14 -24.96 2.76
N GLY A 179 -17.12 -25.73 2.47
CA GLY A 179 -17.02 -26.51 1.24
C GLY A 179 -16.87 -25.62 0.00
N LYS A 180 -16.98 -26.22 -1.19
CA LYS A 180 -17.11 -25.49 -2.45
C LYS A 180 -18.57 -25.00 -2.57
N GLY A 181 -18.86 -23.91 -1.89
CA GLY A 181 -20.21 -23.34 -1.89
C GLY A 181 -20.67 -22.90 -3.29
N LYS A 182 -21.98 -22.67 -3.46
CA LYS A 182 -22.61 -22.14 -4.68
C LYS A 182 -22.18 -20.68 -5.00
N ASN A 183 -21.30 -20.10 -4.20
CA ASN A 183 -20.86 -18.71 -4.29
C ASN A 183 -19.65 -18.58 -5.23
N TYR A 184 -19.29 -17.33 -5.55
CA TYR A 184 -18.15 -16.99 -6.39
C TYR A 184 -16.88 -17.70 -5.96
N THR A 185 -16.25 -18.41 -6.88
CA THR A 185 -14.94 -19.06 -6.70
C THR A 185 -13.94 -18.47 -7.68
N VAL A 186 -12.75 -18.12 -7.18
CA VAL A 186 -11.65 -17.64 -8.02
C VAL A 186 -11.08 -18.82 -8.84
N TYR A 187 -10.83 -18.59 -10.13
CA TYR A 187 -10.12 -19.52 -10.99
C TYR A 187 -8.72 -19.82 -10.43
N GLY A 188 -8.18 -21.03 -10.69
CA GLY A 188 -6.83 -21.42 -10.28
C GLY A 188 -6.76 -22.32 -9.04
N GLY A 189 -7.87 -22.52 -8.33
CA GLY A 189 -7.95 -23.51 -7.25
C GLY A 189 -6.90 -23.35 -6.15
N ALA A 190 -6.34 -24.48 -5.67
CA ALA A 190 -5.28 -24.50 -4.66
C ALA A 190 -3.93 -24.05 -5.23
N TRP A 191 -3.68 -24.25 -6.52
CA TRP A 191 -2.45 -23.87 -7.20
C TRP A 191 -2.14 -22.38 -7.06
N LEU A 192 -3.14 -21.53 -7.27
CA LEU A 192 -2.98 -20.08 -7.12
C LEU A 192 -2.59 -19.68 -5.69
N ILE A 193 -3.12 -20.39 -4.69
CA ILE A 193 -2.78 -20.15 -3.28
C ILE A 193 -1.30 -20.45 -3.02
N TYR A 194 -0.79 -21.57 -3.53
CA TYR A 194 0.62 -21.93 -3.39
C TYR A 194 1.53 -20.92 -4.10
N TRP A 195 1.17 -20.46 -5.30
CA TRP A 195 1.93 -19.44 -6.02
C TRP A 195 2.00 -18.11 -5.29
N VAL A 196 0.88 -17.63 -4.74
CA VAL A 196 0.85 -16.38 -3.96
C VAL A 196 1.71 -16.50 -2.70
N ASN A 197 1.64 -17.64 -2.00
CA ASN A 197 2.50 -17.85 -0.81
C ASN A 197 3.98 -18.00 -1.19
N LEU A 198 4.29 -18.70 -2.25
CA LEU A 198 5.67 -18.82 -2.76
C LEU A 198 6.22 -17.45 -3.15
N PHE A 199 5.45 -16.62 -3.85
CA PHE A 199 5.83 -15.26 -4.18
C PHE A 199 6.08 -14.43 -2.92
N GLY A 200 5.19 -14.49 -1.93
CA GLY A 200 5.37 -13.82 -0.64
C GLY A 200 6.65 -14.30 0.07
N PHE A 201 6.87 -15.60 0.11
CA PHE A 201 8.08 -16.18 0.73
C PHE A 201 9.37 -15.72 0.02
N LEU A 202 9.40 -15.74 -1.31
CA LEU A 202 10.54 -15.27 -2.09
C LEU A 202 10.84 -13.79 -1.86
N ASN A 203 9.80 -12.95 -1.73
CA ASN A 203 9.98 -11.53 -1.40
C ASN A 203 10.60 -11.34 -0.01
N VAL A 204 10.12 -12.06 1.00
CA VAL A 204 10.70 -12.04 2.35
C VAL A 204 12.15 -12.49 2.33
N LEU A 205 12.44 -13.59 1.61
CA LEU A 205 13.79 -14.15 1.47
C LEU A 205 14.73 -13.16 0.78
N ALA A 206 14.28 -12.54 -0.31
CA ALA A 206 15.05 -11.51 -1.02
C ALA A 206 15.35 -10.30 -0.13
N TRP A 207 14.37 -9.86 0.67
CA TRP A 207 14.58 -8.78 1.63
C TRP A 207 15.62 -9.15 2.71
N VAL A 208 15.54 -10.36 3.27
CA VAL A 208 16.51 -10.88 4.26
C VAL A 208 17.91 -10.94 3.65
N PHE A 209 18.06 -11.49 2.45
CA PHE A 209 19.35 -11.58 1.76
C PHE A 209 19.94 -10.20 1.46
N ASN A 210 19.09 -9.25 1.06
CA ASN A 210 19.53 -7.87 0.87
C ASN A 210 20.02 -7.24 2.20
N LYS A 211 19.29 -7.49 3.31
CA LYS A 211 19.66 -6.97 4.63
C LYS A 211 20.94 -7.59 5.19
N LEU A 212 21.21 -8.85 4.84
CA LEU A 212 22.44 -9.56 5.21
C LEU A 212 23.62 -9.29 4.23
N GLU A 213 23.42 -8.38 3.27
CA GLU A 213 24.41 -8.04 2.23
C GLU A 213 24.88 -9.25 1.38
N LEU A 214 24.06 -10.32 1.33
CA LEU A 214 24.36 -11.53 0.55
C LEU A 214 24.08 -11.36 -0.95
N VAL A 215 23.32 -10.34 -1.33
CA VAL A 215 23.01 -10.01 -2.73
C VAL A 215 23.89 -8.83 -3.14
N PRO A 216 24.58 -8.88 -4.29
CA PRO A 216 25.35 -7.75 -4.80
C PRO A 216 24.39 -6.60 -5.10
N VAL A 217 24.49 -5.54 -4.31
CA VAL A 217 23.73 -4.29 -4.49
C VAL A 217 24.64 -3.30 -5.21
N PHE A 218 24.10 -2.61 -6.19
CA PHE A 218 24.78 -1.50 -6.83
C PHE A 218 24.95 -0.37 -5.81
N LYS A 219 26.21 0.01 -5.54
CA LYS A 219 26.54 1.04 -4.54
C LYS A 219 26.94 2.40 -5.18
N GLY A 220 26.75 2.55 -6.49
CA GLY A 220 27.17 3.75 -7.24
C GLY A 220 28.45 3.54 -7.99
#